data_7a8d3a9ec4b1b843b1d89a45844e9ffe
#
_entry.id   7a8d3a9ec4b1b843b1d89a45844e9ffe
#
_cell.length_a   1.000
_cell.length_b   1.000
_cell.length_c   1.000
_cell.angle_alpha   90.00
_cell.angle_beta   90.00
_cell.angle_gamma   90.00
#
_symmetry.space_group_name_H-M   'P 1'
#
loop_
_entity.id
_entity.type
_entity.pdbx_description
1 polymer ?
#
loop_
_entity_poly.entity_id
_entity_poly.type
_entity_poly.pdbx_seq_one_letter_code
_entity_poly.pdbx_strand_id
1 'polypeptide(L)'
;ALPRALLLTLDDAGVPPELEVPEEGRTFAANARAKARAYARLTGLPTLADDSGLEVEALGGAPGVRTRRFAGERATDAENNARLLEVLAGLPPERRGARYVCVLAVAVPDRAGPRGGLPIVAEARGTCRGRIALEPRGTGGFGYDPIFEPAGEPPGGRTFGEYTPEEKHRISHRGRAARRLAPKLVRLGF
;
A
#
# COMPACT_ATOMS: atom_id res chain seq x y z
N ALA A 1 -10.77 3.90 -15.90
CA ALA A 1 -12.00 3.23 -15.42
C ALA A 1 -12.07 1.85 -16.06
N LEU A 2 -12.61 0.86 -15.35
CA LEU A 2 -12.92 -0.47 -15.87
C LEU A 2 -14.38 -0.41 -16.33
N PRO A 3 -14.69 -0.39 -17.62
CA PRO A 3 -16.01 -0.01 -18.12
C PRO A 3 -17.11 -1.05 -17.86
N ARG A 4 -16.76 -2.26 -17.39
CA ARG A 4 -17.70 -3.36 -17.18
C ARG A 4 -17.61 -3.99 -15.78
N ALA A 5 -16.72 -3.50 -14.90
CA ALA A 5 -16.58 -4.04 -13.55
C ALA A 5 -17.29 -3.16 -12.54
N LEU A 6 -18.15 -3.77 -11.72
CA LEU A 6 -18.65 -3.16 -10.49
C LEU A 6 -17.64 -3.44 -9.37
N LEU A 7 -17.14 -2.39 -8.73
CA LEU A 7 -16.30 -2.52 -7.55
C LEU A 7 -17.18 -2.58 -6.31
N LEU A 8 -17.04 -3.65 -5.56
CA LEU A 8 -17.67 -3.84 -4.26
C LEU A 8 -16.60 -3.67 -3.17
N THR A 9 -17.00 -3.09 -2.04
CA THR A 9 -16.21 -3.14 -0.81
C THR A 9 -16.35 -4.51 -0.14
N LEU A 10 -15.56 -4.79 0.89
CA LEU A 10 -15.73 -6.02 1.68
C LEU A 10 -17.08 -6.04 2.38
N ASP A 11 -17.57 -4.88 2.85
CA ASP A 11 -18.90 -4.74 3.45
C ASP A 11 -20.01 -5.07 2.45
N ASP A 12 -19.93 -4.54 1.20
CA ASP A 12 -20.88 -4.88 0.14
C ASP A 12 -20.89 -6.38 -0.19
N ALA A 13 -19.76 -7.05 0.00
CA ALA A 13 -19.62 -8.50 -0.18
C ALA A 13 -19.99 -9.32 1.05
N GLY A 14 -20.47 -8.69 2.13
CA GLY A 14 -20.88 -9.34 3.37
C GLY A 14 -19.74 -9.91 4.20
N VAL A 15 -18.54 -9.38 4.07
CA VAL A 15 -17.37 -9.80 4.86
C VAL A 15 -17.39 -9.08 6.20
N PRO A 16 -17.37 -9.79 7.33
CA PRO A 16 -17.35 -9.17 8.65
C PRO A 16 -16.10 -8.29 8.85
N PRO A 17 -16.24 -7.07 9.41
CA PRO A 17 -15.13 -6.12 9.58
C PRO A 17 -14.01 -6.61 10.50
N GLU A 18 -14.32 -7.54 11.42
CA GLU A 18 -13.36 -8.16 12.31
C GLU A 18 -12.52 -9.26 11.66
N LEU A 19 -12.85 -9.65 10.42
CA LEU A 19 -12.12 -10.69 9.69
C LEU A 19 -10.88 -10.10 9.05
N GLU A 20 -9.76 -10.23 9.71
CA GLU A 20 -8.45 -9.85 9.20
C GLU A 20 -7.69 -11.06 8.66
N VAL A 21 -7.06 -10.89 7.50
CA VAL A 21 -6.14 -11.90 6.94
C VAL A 21 -4.74 -11.63 7.50
N PRO A 22 -4.09 -12.62 8.15
CA PRO A 22 -2.74 -12.45 8.70
C PRO A 22 -1.72 -12.06 7.62
N GLU A 23 -0.91 -11.06 7.92
CA GLU A 23 0.17 -10.55 7.06
C GLU A 23 1.53 -11.11 7.51
N GLU A 24 1.75 -12.41 7.30
CA GLU A 24 2.97 -13.13 7.69
C GLU A 24 4.03 -13.15 6.59
N GLY A 25 3.72 -12.62 5.42
CA GLY A 25 4.61 -12.59 4.27
C GLY A 25 5.80 -11.64 4.47
N ARG A 26 6.97 -12.05 3.98
CA ARG A 26 8.19 -11.23 4.03
C ARG A 26 8.26 -10.16 2.94
N THR A 27 7.28 -10.10 2.06
CA THR A 27 7.21 -9.12 0.96
C THR A 27 5.79 -8.62 0.78
N PHE A 28 5.65 -7.38 0.30
CA PHE A 28 4.35 -6.82 -0.07
C PHE A 28 3.58 -7.70 -1.06
N ALA A 29 4.29 -8.31 -2.03
CA ALA A 29 3.66 -9.19 -3.00
C ALA A 29 3.09 -10.46 -2.34
N ALA A 30 3.80 -11.05 -1.37
CA ALA A 30 3.32 -12.23 -0.65
C ALA A 30 2.04 -11.91 0.13
N ASN A 31 2.01 -10.80 0.86
CA ASN A 31 0.85 -10.36 1.63
C ASN A 31 -0.34 -9.99 0.72
N ALA A 32 -0.12 -9.21 -0.35
CA ALA A 32 -1.19 -8.86 -1.30
C ALA A 32 -1.83 -10.12 -1.92
N ARG A 33 -1.02 -11.10 -2.33
CA ARG A 33 -1.51 -12.38 -2.87
C ARG A 33 -2.28 -13.20 -1.83
N ALA A 34 -1.78 -13.25 -0.59
CA ALA A 34 -2.45 -13.96 0.50
C ALA A 34 -3.82 -13.37 0.79
N LYS A 35 -3.90 -12.04 0.93
CA LYS A 35 -5.16 -11.30 1.11
C LYS A 35 -6.13 -11.53 -0.05
N ALA A 36 -5.67 -11.37 -1.30
CA ALA A 36 -6.51 -11.57 -2.48
C ALA A 36 -7.13 -12.97 -2.52
N ARG A 37 -6.31 -14.00 -2.25
CA ARG A 37 -6.78 -15.39 -2.22
C ARG A 37 -7.74 -15.66 -1.06
N ALA A 38 -7.46 -15.14 0.13
CA ALA A 38 -8.30 -15.36 1.30
C ALA A 38 -9.71 -14.78 1.08
N TYR A 39 -9.79 -13.52 0.66
CA TYR A 39 -11.08 -12.88 0.41
C TYR A 39 -11.78 -13.44 -0.85
N ALA A 40 -11.06 -13.83 -1.90
CA ALA A 40 -11.67 -14.52 -3.04
C ALA A 40 -12.27 -15.88 -2.66
N ARG A 41 -11.63 -16.60 -1.74
CA ARG A 41 -12.18 -17.86 -1.19
C ARG A 41 -13.44 -17.62 -0.37
N LEU A 42 -13.42 -16.58 0.46
CA LEU A 42 -14.52 -16.26 1.35
C LEU A 42 -15.75 -15.80 0.58
N THR A 43 -15.56 -14.89 -0.39
CA THR A 43 -16.67 -14.26 -1.12
C THR A 43 -17.11 -15.02 -2.36
N GLY A 44 -16.27 -15.91 -2.89
CA GLY A 44 -16.51 -16.55 -4.20
C GLY A 44 -16.41 -15.58 -5.38
N LEU A 45 -15.87 -14.35 -5.17
CA LEU A 45 -15.74 -13.29 -6.17
C LEU A 45 -14.29 -13.01 -6.55
N PRO A 46 -14.03 -12.53 -7.79
CA PRO A 46 -12.73 -11.94 -8.12
C PRO A 46 -12.38 -10.85 -7.12
N THR A 47 -11.22 -10.94 -6.51
CA THR A 47 -10.82 -10.05 -5.43
C THR A 47 -9.51 -9.35 -5.73
N LEU A 48 -9.52 -8.03 -5.63
CA LEU A 48 -8.36 -7.16 -5.62
C LEU A 48 -7.94 -6.88 -4.19
N ALA A 49 -6.70 -7.17 -3.85
CA ALA A 49 -6.11 -6.76 -2.57
C ALA A 49 -4.81 -5.97 -2.80
N ASP A 50 -4.50 -5.07 -1.85
CA ASP A 50 -3.23 -4.37 -1.81
C ASP A 50 -2.43 -4.71 -0.56
N ASP A 51 -1.10 -4.62 -0.71
CA ASP A 51 -0.20 -4.48 0.41
C ASP A 51 0.80 -3.37 0.12
N SER A 52 0.98 -2.49 1.08
CA SER A 52 1.71 -1.24 0.89
C SER A 52 2.50 -0.87 2.13
N GLY A 53 3.62 -0.20 1.93
CA GLY A 53 4.40 0.31 3.05
C GLY A 53 5.49 1.26 2.62
N LEU A 54 6.21 1.73 3.63
CA LEU A 54 7.34 2.64 3.52
C LEU A 54 8.64 1.87 3.66
N GLU A 55 9.58 2.11 2.75
CA GLU A 55 10.96 1.64 2.83
C GLU A 55 11.89 2.85 2.96
N VAL A 56 12.78 2.84 3.96
CA VAL A 56 13.76 3.91 4.21
C VAL A 56 15.17 3.37 3.99
N GLU A 57 15.94 4.05 3.15
CA GLU A 57 17.26 3.59 2.70
C GLU A 57 18.25 3.45 3.86
N ALA A 58 18.31 4.45 4.74
CA ALA A 58 19.17 4.45 5.91
C ALA A 58 18.87 3.32 6.91
N LEU A 59 17.68 2.71 6.81
CA LEU A 59 17.24 1.62 7.69
C LEU A 59 17.24 0.26 6.94
N GLY A 60 17.98 0.15 5.83
CA GLY A 60 18.03 -1.08 5.04
C GLY A 60 16.67 -1.53 4.48
N GLY A 61 15.73 -0.58 4.29
CA GLY A 61 14.38 -0.85 3.82
C GLY A 61 13.32 -1.01 4.92
N ALA A 62 13.67 -0.96 6.20
CA ALA A 62 12.68 -0.86 7.26
C ALA A 62 11.92 0.50 7.17
N PRO A 63 10.66 0.57 7.65
CA PRO A 63 9.82 -0.48 8.24
C PRO A 63 9.33 -1.58 7.29
N GLY A 64 9.28 -1.36 5.96
CA GLY A 64 8.89 -2.38 4.98
C GLY A 64 7.50 -2.94 5.25
N VAL A 65 7.34 -4.26 5.25
CA VAL A 65 6.06 -4.94 5.54
C VAL A 65 5.55 -4.72 6.97
N ARG A 66 6.40 -4.22 7.87
CA ARG A 66 6.00 -3.86 9.23
C ARG A 66 5.58 -2.39 9.37
N THR A 67 5.22 -1.75 8.28
CA THR A 67 4.95 -0.32 8.20
C THR A 67 3.89 0.16 9.20
N ARG A 68 2.83 -0.61 9.43
CA ARG A 68 1.75 -0.27 10.37
C ARG A 68 2.10 -0.50 11.84
N ARG A 69 3.13 -1.29 12.12
CA ARG A 69 3.54 -1.72 13.46
C ARG A 69 5.02 -1.48 13.75
N PHE A 70 5.56 -0.40 13.16
CA PHE A 70 6.98 -0.07 13.32
C PHE A 70 7.34 0.32 14.75
N ALA A 71 6.47 1.06 15.44
CA ALA A 71 6.62 1.42 16.84
C ALA A 71 6.04 0.38 17.82
N GLY A 72 5.32 -0.63 17.31
CA GLY A 72 4.69 -1.70 18.11
C GLY A 72 3.44 -2.25 17.44
N GLU A 73 2.95 -3.41 17.90
CA GLU A 73 1.82 -4.12 17.24
C GLU A 73 0.50 -3.31 17.23
N ARG A 74 0.30 -2.40 18.19
CA ARG A 74 -0.89 -1.55 18.29
C ARG A 74 -0.57 -0.07 18.08
N ALA A 75 0.58 0.24 17.47
CA ALA A 75 1.00 1.62 17.29
C ALA A 75 0.05 2.38 16.36
N THR A 76 -0.25 3.61 16.74
CA THR A 76 -0.93 4.60 15.92
C THR A 76 -0.01 5.14 14.83
N ASP A 77 -0.57 5.81 13.81
CA ASP A 77 0.22 6.48 12.78
C ASP A 77 1.15 7.54 13.40
N ALA A 78 0.68 8.28 14.41
CA ALA A 78 1.48 9.29 15.10
C ALA A 78 2.69 8.67 15.83
N GLU A 79 2.50 7.54 16.53
CA GLU A 79 3.59 6.83 17.20
C GLU A 79 4.59 6.25 16.20
N ASN A 80 4.12 5.70 15.08
CA ASN A 80 4.98 5.22 14.00
C ASN A 80 5.81 6.37 13.40
N ASN A 81 5.20 7.54 13.18
CA ASN A 81 5.87 8.74 12.69
C ASN A 81 6.93 9.24 13.68
N ALA A 82 6.57 9.37 14.96
CA ALA A 82 7.49 9.79 16.02
C ALA A 82 8.69 8.84 16.12
N ARG A 83 8.44 7.53 16.12
CA ARG A 83 9.49 6.51 16.15
C ARG A 83 10.41 6.59 14.94
N LEU A 84 9.86 6.81 13.75
CA LEU A 84 10.67 6.93 12.53
C LEU A 84 11.55 8.18 12.57
N LEU A 85 11.01 9.32 13.02
CA LEU A 85 11.79 10.55 13.18
C LEU A 85 12.91 10.40 14.22
N GLU A 86 12.63 9.71 15.33
CA GLU A 86 13.61 9.42 16.38
C GLU A 86 14.77 8.58 15.85
N VAL A 87 14.50 7.47 15.15
CA VAL A 87 15.58 6.60 14.64
C VAL A 87 16.37 7.22 13.49
N LEU A 88 15.84 8.26 12.85
CA LEU A 88 16.54 9.06 11.85
C LEU A 88 17.13 10.35 12.41
N ALA A 89 17.08 10.56 13.73
CA ALA A 89 17.65 11.76 14.35
C ALA A 89 19.15 11.90 14.03
N GLY A 90 19.57 13.13 13.76
CA GLY A 90 20.97 13.43 13.40
C GLY A 90 21.34 13.11 11.93
N LEU A 91 20.47 12.43 11.17
CA LEU A 91 20.72 12.26 9.74
C LEU A 91 20.30 13.49 8.95
N PRO A 92 21.17 14.02 8.07
CA PRO A 92 20.82 15.16 7.22
C PRO A 92 19.80 14.73 6.14
N PRO A 93 19.06 15.68 5.52
CA PRO A 93 17.99 15.39 4.54
C PRO A 93 18.41 14.46 3.40
N GLU A 94 19.65 14.56 2.93
CA GLU A 94 20.20 13.77 1.82
C GLU A 94 20.32 12.28 2.16
N ARG A 95 20.39 11.95 3.44
CA ARG A 95 20.50 10.58 3.95
C ARG A 95 19.16 10.00 4.44
N ARG A 96 18.08 10.73 4.26
CA ARG A 96 16.73 10.34 4.67
C ARG A 96 15.90 9.80 3.49
N GLY A 97 16.55 9.31 2.43
CA GLY A 97 15.91 8.75 1.25
C GLY A 97 14.92 7.64 1.62
N ALA A 98 13.72 7.71 1.03
CA ALA A 98 12.64 6.77 1.29
C ALA A 98 11.79 6.53 0.04
N ARG A 99 11.01 5.46 0.05
CA ARG A 99 9.99 5.22 -0.96
C ARG A 99 8.78 4.51 -0.36
N TYR A 100 7.62 4.94 -0.77
CA TYR A 100 6.41 4.14 -0.65
C TYR A 100 6.37 3.06 -1.73
N VAL A 101 5.88 1.90 -1.37
CA VAL A 101 5.63 0.76 -2.26
C VAL A 101 4.19 0.32 -2.11
N CYS A 102 3.55 -0.03 -3.21
CA CYS A 102 2.24 -0.72 -3.22
C CYS A 102 2.31 -1.88 -4.20
N VAL A 103 1.83 -3.04 -3.79
CA VAL A 103 1.58 -4.18 -4.67
C VAL A 103 0.09 -4.46 -4.64
N LEU A 104 -0.50 -4.51 -5.83
CA LEU A 104 -1.88 -4.93 -6.06
C LEU A 104 -1.87 -6.34 -6.64
N ALA A 105 -2.70 -7.22 -6.12
CA ALA A 105 -2.87 -8.58 -6.62
C ALA A 105 -4.35 -8.89 -6.80
N VAL A 106 -4.69 -9.60 -7.91
CA VAL A 106 -6.06 -10.03 -8.21
C VAL A 106 -6.11 -11.54 -8.23
N ALA A 107 -6.92 -12.12 -7.35
CA ALA A 107 -7.25 -13.53 -7.35
C ALA A 107 -8.66 -13.73 -7.94
N VAL A 108 -8.80 -14.79 -8.75
CA VAL A 108 -10.10 -15.19 -9.31
C VAL A 108 -10.38 -16.62 -8.88
N PRO A 109 -11.58 -16.92 -8.31
CA PRO A 109 -11.96 -18.30 -8.00
C PRO A 109 -12.02 -19.15 -9.26
N ASP A 110 -11.24 -20.22 -9.31
CA ASP A 110 -11.36 -21.21 -10.36
C ASP A 110 -12.50 -22.20 -10.03
N ARG A 111 -13.61 -22.02 -10.70
CA ARG A 111 -14.81 -22.86 -10.54
C ARG A 111 -14.73 -24.19 -11.31
N ALA A 112 -13.77 -24.34 -12.21
CA ALA A 112 -13.67 -25.49 -13.10
C ALA A 112 -12.76 -26.62 -12.56
N GLY A 113 -11.95 -26.35 -11.55
CA GLY A 113 -11.01 -27.33 -11.01
C GLY A 113 -11.56 -28.12 -9.83
N PRO A 114 -11.25 -29.43 -9.72
CA PRO A 114 -11.76 -30.30 -8.65
C PRO A 114 -11.32 -29.92 -7.23
N ARG A 115 -10.44 -28.94 -7.07
CA ARG A 115 -9.96 -28.39 -5.79
C ARG A 115 -10.14 -26.88 -5.65
N GLY A 116 -10.93 -26.22 -6.51
CA GLY A 116 -11.23 -24.78 -6.44
C GLY A 116 -9.97 -23.92 -6.31
N GLY A 117 -9.17 -23.78 -7.38
CA GLY A 117 -7.97 -22.95 -7.36
C GLY A 117 -8.28 -21.46 -7.13
N LEU A 118 -7.29 -20.74 -6.66
CA LEU A 118 -7.35 -19.26 -6.50
C LEU A 118 -6.10 -18.65 -7.15
N PRO A 119 -5.98 -18.77 -8.49
CA PRO A 119 -4.85 -18.21 -9.21
C PRO A 119 -4.79 -16.69 -9.06
N ILE A 120 -3.56 -16.16 -8.98
CA ILE A 120 -3.33 -14.72 -9.15
C ILE A 120 -3.28 -14.44 -10.65
N VAL A 121 -4.31 -13.80 -11.16
CA VAL A 121 -4.47 -13.55 -12.60
C VAL A 121 -3.84 -12.24 -13.05
N ALA A 122 -3.68 -11.28 -12.14
CA ALA A 122 -3.01 -10.02 -12.40
C ALA A 122 -2.29 -9.50 -11.15
N GLU A 123 -1.16 -8.83 -11.38
CA GLU A 123 -0.41 -8.15 -10.33
C GLU A 123 0.23 -6.89 -10.89
N ALA A 124 0.31 -5.84 -10.06
CA ALA A 124 1.03 -4.62 -10.41
C ALA A 124 1.70 -4.02 -9.18
N ARG A 125 2.90 -3.45 -9.39
CA ARG A 125 3.65 -2.72 -8.37
C ARG A 125 3.75 -1.26 -8.75
N GLY A 126 3.52 -0.37 -7.78
CA GLY A 126 3.79 1.06 -7.88
C GLY A 126 4.70 1.53 -6.77
N THR A 127 5.53 2.52 -7.06
CA THR A 127 6.43 3.13 -6.07
C THR A 127 6.37 4.64 -6.18
N CYS A 128 6.51 5.34 -5.05
CA CYS A 128 6.72 6.78 -5.00
C CYS A 128 7.98 7.04 -4.19
N ARG A 129 9.02 7.55 -4.86
CA ARG A 129 10.27 7.95 -4.20
C ARG A 129 10.10 9.30 -3.53
N GLY A 130 10.90 9.53 -2.50
CA GLY A 130 10.93 10.76 -1.74
C GLY A 130 11.95 10.67 -0.61
N ARG A 131 11.70 11.41 0.45
CA ARG A 131 12.52 11.41 1.67
C ARG A 131 11.65 11.61 2.90
N ILE A 132 12.20 11.31 4.07
CA ILE A 132 11.55 11.60 5.35
C ILE A 132 11.93 13.02 5.78
N ALA A 133 10.92 13.84 6.02
CA ALA A 133 11.06 15.20 6.55
C ALA A 133 11.73 15.22 7.94
N LEU A 134 12.19 16.38 8.37
CA LEU A 134 12.75 16.55 9.73
C LEU A 134 11.66 16.60 10.80
N GLU A 135 10.48 17.07 10.44
CA GLU A 135 9.31 17.23 11.32
C GLU A 135 8.02 16.96 10.55
N PRO A 136 6.91 16.61 11.22
CA PRO A 136 5.62 16.41 10.58
C PRO A 136 5.04 17.74 10.06
N ARG A 137 4.42 17.71 8.87
CA ARG A 137 3.66 18.81 8.29
C ARG A 137 2.40 18.32 7.61
N GLY A 138 1.33 19.11 7.71
CA GLY A 138 0.01 18.75 7.21
C GLY A 138 -0.70 17.70 8.06
N THR A 139 -2.01 17.56 7.83
CA THR A 139 -2.90 16.65 8.57
C THR A 139 -3.66 15.72 7.64
N GLY A 140 -3.42 15.83 6.34
CA GLY A 140 -4.07 15.00 5.33
C GLY A 140 -3.45 13.61 5.21
N GLY A 141 -4.20 12.69 4.58
CA GLY A 141 -3.73 11.35 4.29
C GLY A 141 -3.74 10.41 5.50
N PHE A 142 -2.78 9.49 5.56
CA PHE A 142 -2.67 8.45 6.58
C PHE A 142 -1.22 7.92 6.65
N GLY A 143 -0.91 7.16 7.70
CA GLY A 143 0.41 6.56 7.88
C GLY A 143 1.50 7.60 8.00
N TYR A 144 2.53 7.49 7.17
CA TYR A 144 3.69 8.39 7.19
C TYR A 144 3.54 9.63 6.29
N ASP A 145 2.34 9.94 5.79
CA ASP A 145 2.11 11.09 4.93
C ASP A 145 2.57 12.43 5.53
N PRO A 146 2.37 12.71 6.83
CA PRO A 146 2.85 13.95 7.43
C PRO A 146 4.37 14.14 7.43
N ILE A 147 5.14 13.06 7.25
CA ILE A 147 6.60 13.12 7.25
C ILE A 147 7.23 12.67 5.92
N PHE A 148 6.45 12.44 4.87
CA PHE A 148 6.97 11.99 3.57
C PHE A 148 6.93 13.12 2.54
N GLU A 149 8.09 13.63 2.15
CA GLU A 149 8.28 14.57 1.03
C GLU A 149 8.49 13.79 -0.27
N PRO A 150 7.59 13.88 -1.28
CA PRO A 150 7.80 13.20 -2.54
C PRO A 150 8.98 13.82 -3.32
N ALA A 151 9.63 13.03 -4.18
CA ALA A 151 10.85 13.43 -4.89
C ALA A 151 10.72 14.68 -5.80
N GLY A 152 9.51 15.11 -6.12
CA GLY A 152 9.25 16.37 -6.85
C GLY A 152 9.36 17.62 -5.97
N GLU A 153 9.36 17.47 -4.66
CA GLU A 153 9.53 18.58 -3.73
C GLU A 153 11.02 18.75 -3.36
N PRO A 154 11.49 20.00 -3.14
CA PRO A 154 12.81 20.23 -2.57
C PRO A 154 12.86 19.74 -1.12
N PRO A 155 14.06 19.61 -0.50
CA PRO A 155 14.17 19.38 0.94
C PRO A 155 13.46 20.50 1.74
N GLY A 156 12.58 20.10 2.68
CA GLY A 156 11.71 21.04 3.41
C GLY A 156 10.48 21.49 2.64
N GLY A 157 10.23 20.94 1.45
CA GLY A 157 9.02 21.17 0.66
C GLY A 157 7.80 20.45 1.24
N ARG A 158 6.69 20.44 0.50
CA ARG A 158 5.44 19.83 0.99
C ARG A 158 5.58 18.34 1.26
N THR A 159 5.01 17.89 2.38
CA THR A 159 4.78 16.47 2.65
C THR A 159 3.48 15.98 2.00
N PHE A 160 3.27 14.67 1.93
CA PHE A 160 1.98 14.14 1.49
C PHE A 160 0.81 14.53 2.41
N GLY A 161 1.09 14.86 3.68
CA GLY A 161 0.10 15.41 4.59
C GLY A 161 -0.45 16.78 4.20
N GLU A 162 0.23 17.49 3.28
CA GLU A 162 -0.14 18.81 2.76
C GLU A 162 -0.69 18.76 1.32
N TYR A 163 -0.79 17.56 0.73
CA TYR A 163 -1.35 17.35 -0.60
C TYR A 163 -2.86 17.13 -0.52
N THR A 164 -3.61 17.58 -1.55
CA THR A 164 -4.98 17.13 -1.71
C THR A 164 -5.00 15.64 -2.12
N PRO A 165 -6.12 14.93 -1.87
CA PRO A 165 -6.25 13.54 -2.31
C PRO A 165 -5.98 13.35 -3.81
N GLU A 166 -6.41 14.28 -4.66
CA GLU A 166 -6.23 14.25 -6.12
C GLU A 166 -4.76 14.44 -6.51
N GLU A 167 -4.07 15.42 -5.90
CA GLU A 167 -2.65 15.66 -6.13
C GLU A 167 -1.84 14.41 -5.74
N LYS A 168 -2.10 13.88 -4.53
CA LYS A 168 -1.44 12.68 -4.05
C LYS A 168 -1.72 11.48 -4.95
N HIS A 169 -2.98 11.25 -5.37
CA HIS A 169 -3.35 10.12 -6.23
C HIS A 169 -2.57 10.10 -7.54
N ARG A 170 -2.31 11.27 -8.14
CA ARG A 170 -1.56 11.38 -9.40
C ARG A 170 -0.15 10.82 -9.31
N ILE A 171 0.54 10.97 -8.18
CA ILE A 171 1.96 10.62 -8.03
C ILE A 171 2.22 9.46 -7.07
N SER A 172 1.24 9.07 -6.26
CA SER A 172 1.40 8.06 -5.21
C SER A 172 1.72 6.66 -5.75
N HIS A 173 2.31 5.85 -4.89
CA HIS A 173 2.58 4.43 -5.13
C HIS A 173 1.32 3.65 -5.51
N ARG A 174 0.20 3.85 -4.76
CA ARG A 174 -1.10 3.19 -5.01
C ARG A 174 -1.70 3.64 -6.35
N GLY A 175 -1.69 4.94 -6.65
CA GLY A 175 -2.14 5.46 -7.93
C GLY A 175 -1.33 4.91 -9.11
N ARG A 176 -0.01 4.79 -8.97
CA ARG A 176 0.86 4.17 -9.99
C ARG A 176 0.60 2.68 -10.16
N ALA A 177 0.40 1.94 -9.06
CA ALA A 177 0.05 0.52 -9.12
C ALA A 177 -1.30 0.31 -9.83
N ALA A 178 -2.32 1.10 -9.47
CA ALA A 178 -3.64 1.04 -10.10
C ALA A 178 -3.60 1.31 -11.60
N ARG A 179 -2.88 2.37 -12.05
CA ARG A 179 -2.72 2.66 -13.47
C ARG A 179 -2.00 1.55 -14.25
N ARG A 180 -1.09 0.80 -13.61
CA ARG A 180 -0.42 -0.36 -14.22
C ARG A 180 -1.28 -1.62 -14.23
N LEU A 181 -2.18 -1.74 -13.27
CA LEU A 181 -3.09 -2.89 -13.17
C LEU A 181 -4.26 -2.79 -14.14
N ALA A 182 -4.87 -1.61 -14.27
CA ALA A 182 -6.08 -1.40 -15.07
C ALA A 182 -6.03 -1.99 -16.49
N PRO A 183 -4.99 -1.77 -17.33
CA PRO A 183 -4.94 -2.36 -18.66
C PRO A 183 -4.80 -3.89 -18.64
N LYS A 184 -4.30 -4.47 -17.55
CA LYS A 184 -4.24 -5.94 -17.40
C LYS A 184 -5.63 -6.50 -17.13
N LEU A 185 -6.41 -5.82 -16.29
CA LEU A 185 -7.78 -6.23 -15.98
C LEU A 185 -8.70 -6.12 -17.21
N VAL A 186 -8.59 -5.03 -17.98
CA VAL A 186 -9.33 -4.89 -19.24
C VAL A 186 -9.06 -6.05 -20.20
N ARG A 187 -7.79 -6.49 -20.33
CA ARG A 187 -7.43 -7.66 -21.16
C ARG A 187 -7.99 -8.97 -20.64
N LEU A 188 -8.30 -9.06 -19.36
CA LEU A 188 -8.90 -10.23 -18.71
C LEU A 188 -10.44 -10.18 -18.74
N GLY A 189 -11.04 -9.14 -19.32
CA GLY A 189 -12.47 -9.01 -19.48
C GLY A 189 -13.20 -8.31 -18.32
N PHE A 190 -12.45 -7.68 -17.40
CA PHE A 190 -13.03 -6.85 -16.34
C PHE A 190 -13.39 -5.45 -16.80
#